data_eef5a6d2eb95ee10ce9e5d0636163fcb
#
_entry.id   eef5a6d2eb95ee10ce9e5d0636163fcb
#
_cell.length_a   1.000
_cell.length_b   1.000
_cell.length_c   1.000
_cell.angle_alpha   90.00
_cell.angle_beta   90.00
_cell.angle_gamma   90.00
#
_symmetry.space_group_name_H-M   'P 1'
#
loop_
_entity.id
_entity.type
_entity.pdbx_description
1 polymer ?
#
loop_
_entity_poly.entity_id
_entity_poly.type
_entity_poly.pdbx_seq_one_letter_code
_entity_poly.pdbx_strand_id
1 'polypeptide(L)'
;MNTFRAILSARGWSKARIKDTLKAPEKKLSKRDIEEFTKAEEADRVSNVDQSETHDRAELFEDILCDWFSDNGVQFRRQSEMVKEQTSEHGRPIRTPDLLILDDVRINGQPIAWIDAKHFYGADVSFQRKKTGKQTARYVEEWGQGAIVYRHGFCENVHIPGTVLLDSSPLDLSRLFED
;
A
#
# COMPACT_ATOMS: atom_id res chain seq x y z
N MET A 1 8.85 1.90 19.22
CA MET A 1 8.90 0.44 18.92
C MET A 1 10.31 -0.04 18.52
N ASN A 2 11.07 0.72 17.71
CA ASN A 2 12.44 0.36 17.31
C ASN A 2 13.42 0.40 18.50
N THR A 3 13.31 1.41 19.36
CA THR A 3 14.11 1.57 20.57
C THR A 3 13.95 0.38 21.52
N PHE A 4 12.70 -0.05 21.77
CA PHE A 4 12.43 -1.18 22.65
C PHE A 4 12.95 -2.51 22.08
N ARG A 5 12.83 -2.71 20.76
CA ARG A 5 13.45 -3.86 20.07
C ARG A 5 14.96 -3.89 20.21
N ALA A 6 15.62 -2.72 20.11
CA ALA A 6 17.05 -2.60 20.31
C ALA A 6 17.46 -2.97 21.75
N ILE A 7 16.71 -2.53 22.77
CA ILE A 7 16.93 -2.88 24.17
C ILE A 7 16.82 -4.40 24.38
N LEU A 8 15.76 -5.04 23.87
CA LEU A 8 15.57 -6.50 24.00
C LEU A 8 16.66 -7.29 23.27
N SER A 9 17.09 -6.79 22.10
CA SER A 9 18.20 -7.39 21.34
C SER A 9 19.53 -7.27 22.11
N ALA A 10 19.81 -6.12 22.74
CA ALA A 10 20.97 -5.91 23.57
C ALA A 10 20.98 -6.81 24.84
N ARG A 11 19.80 -7.21 25.32
CA ARG A 11 19.63 -8.21 26.38
C ARG A 11 19.79 -9.67 25.90
N GLY A 12 20.21 -9.87 24.65
CA GLY A 12 20.46 -11.20 24.08
C GLY A 12 19.21 -11.96 23.63
N TRP A 13 18.06 -11.29 23.46
CA TRP A 13 16.84 -11.95 23.00
C TRP A 13 16.89 -12.22 21.48
N SER A 14 16.48 -13.43 21.07
CA SER A 14 16.38 -13.75 19.66
C SER A 14 15.29 -12.93 18.96
N LYS A 15 15.45 -12.68 17.65
CA LYS A 15 14.45 -11.96 16.83
C LYS A 15 13.06 -12.61 16.91
N ALA A 16 12.99 -13.95 16.95
CA ALA A 16 11.74 -14.69 17.06
C ALA A 16 11.05 -14.42 18.42
N ARG A 17 11.81 -14.47 19.54
CA ARG A 17 11.32 -14.17 20.88
C ARG A 17 10.82 -12.73 20.98
N ILE A 18 11.58 -11.77 20.44
CA ILE A 18 11.18 -10.35 20.41
C ILE A 18 9.86 -10.19 19.66
N LYS A 19 9.73 -10.75 18.44
CA LYS A 19 8.53 -10.68 17.63
C LYS A 19 7.31 -11.27 18.35
N ASP A 20 7.48 -12.40 19.01
CA ASP A 20 6.42 -13.08 19.74
C ASP A 20 5.99 -12.33 21.00
N THR A 21 6.94 -11.72 21.71
CA THR A 21 6.66 -10.88 22.90
C THR A 21 5.92 -9.60 22.52
N LEU A 22 6.28 -8.95 21.41
CA LEU A 22 5.64 -7.72 20.96
C LEU A 22 4.20 -7.92 20.44
N LYS A 23 3.78 -9.17 20.19
CA LYS A 23 2.38 -9.47 19.84
C LYS A 23 1.43 -9.46 21.04
N ALA A 24 1.95 -9.74 22.24
CA ALA A 24 1.17 -9.75 23.48
C ALA A 24 2.08 -9.34 24.66
N PRO A 25 2.47 -8.06 24.72
CA PRO A 25 3.44 -7.58 25.71
C PRO A 25 2.95 -7.74 27.14
N GLU A 26 1.64 -7.55 27.39
CA GLU A 26 1.05 -7.65 28.72
C GLU A 26 1.19 -9.05 29.33
N LYS A 27 1.26 -10.09 28.47
CA LYS A 27 1.36 -11.49 28.93
C LYS A 27 2.81 -11.96 29.12
N LYS A 28 3.78 -11.22 28.60
CA LYS A 28 5.16 -11.72 28.45
C LYS A 28 6.23 -10.82 29.03
N LEU A 29 5.86 -9.61 29.42
CA LEU A 29 6.75 -8.62 30.03
C LEU A 29 6.42 -8.40 31.50
N SER A 30 7.42 -8.01 32.28
CA SER A 30 7.20 -7.53 33.65
C SER A 30 6.48 -6.19 33.65
N LYS A 31 5.83 -5.79 34.76
CA LYS A 31 5.18 -4.49 34.87
C LYS A 31 6.11 -3.32 34.50
N ARG A 32 7.36 -3.37 34.95
CA ARG A 32 8.38 -2.38 34.63
C ARG A 32 8.70 -2.34 33.12
N ASP A 33 8.84 -3.52 32.51
CA ASP A 33 9.13 -3.59 31.07
C ASP A 33 7.91 -3.18 30.22
N ILE A 34 6.68 -3.34 30.73
CA ILE A 34 5.46 -2.81 30.09
C ILE A 34 5.45 -1.28 30.13
N GLU A 35 5.78 -0.66 31.27
CA GLU A 35 5.89 0.80 31.36
C GLU A 35 6.94 1.36 30.39
N GLU A 36 8.11 0.71 30.30
CA GLU A 36 9.15 1.10 29.34
C GLU A 36 8.74 0.87 27.89
N PHE A 37 7.97 -0.19 27.64
CA PHE A 37 7.39 -0.47 26.31
C PHE A 37 6.42 0.64 25.91
N THR A 38 5.50 1.04 26.79
CA THR A 38 4.52 2.11 26.53
C THR A 38 5.23 3.44 26.28
N LYS A 39 6.23 3.82 27.09
CA LYS A 39 7.03 5.03 26.87
C LYS A 39 7.78 4.99 25.52
N ALA A 40 8.34 3.83 25.16
CA ALA A 40 9.02 3.68 23.88
C ALA A 40 8.04 3.72 22.69
N GLU A 41 6.82 3.24 22.87
CA GLU A 41 5.76 3.30 21.85
C GLU A 41 5.30 4.74 21.64
N GLU A 42 5.14 5.51 22.72
CA GLU A 42 4.82 6.93 22.66
C GLU A 42 5.95 7.76 22.04
N ALA A 43 7.20 7.48 22.41
CA ALA A 43 8.38 8.18 21.87
C ALA A 43 8.66 7.85 20.40
N ASP A 44 8.35 6.60 19.97
CA ASP A 44 8.51 6.16 18.57
C ASP A 44 7.31 6.56 17.69
N ARG A 45 6.31 7.25 18.22
CA ARG A 45 5.27 7.88 17.40
C ARG A 45 5.87 9.02 16.58
N VAL A 46 6.39 8.66 15.42
CA VAL A 46 7.06 9.59 14.48
C VAL A 46 6.06 10.51 13.78
N SER A 47 4.76 10.22 13.84
CA SER A 47 3.72 11.10 13.29
C SER A 47 2.43 10.95 14.10
N ASN A 48 1.76 12.09 14.33
CA ASN A 48 0.39 12.15 14.86
C ASN A 48 -0.67 11.74 13.81
N VAL A 49 -0.25 11.19 12.68
CA VAL A 49 -1.16 10.73 11.63
C VAL A 49 -1.78 9.42 12.11
N ASP A 50 -3.08 9.43 12.30
CA ASP A 50 -3.87 8.23 12.56
C ASP A 50 -3.72 7.28 11.37
N GLN A 51 -3.27 6.05 11.64
CA GLN A 51 -3.10 5.04 10.58
C GLN A 51 -4.45 4.63 9.99
N SER A 52 -5.55 4.70 10.76
CA SER A 52 -6.90 4.43 10.27
C SER A 52 -7.32 5.52 9.30
N GLU A 53 -7.16 6.79 9.64
CA GLU A 53 -7.46 7.92 8.75
C GLU A 53 -6.65 7.86 7.45
N THR A 54 -5.38 7.46 7.53
CA THR A 54 -4.55 7.28 6.33
C THR A 54 -5.05 6.13 5.45
N HIS A 55 -5.57 5.08 6.06
CA HIS A 55 -6.15 3.93 5.34
C HIS A 55 -7.46 4.31 4.67
N ASP A 56 -8.37 4.96 5.40
CA ASP A 56 -9.67 5.42 4.88
C ASP A 56 -9.50 6.38 3.71
N ARG A 57 -8.53 7.30 3.79
CA ARG A 57 -8.19 8.20 2.67
C ARG A 57 -7.57 7.48 1.48
N ALA A 58 -6.84 6.39 1.70
CA ALA A 58 -6.31 5.57 0.62
C ALA A 58 -7.44 4.81 -0.10
N GLU A 59 -8.36 4.20 0.64
CA GLU A 59 -9.55 3.54 0.08
C GLU A 59 -10.42 4.53 -0.70
N LEU A 60 -10.65 5.74 -0.15
CA LEU A 60 -11.40 6.76 -0.84
C LEU A 60 -10.73 7.22 -2.16
N PHE A 61 -9.39 7.28 -2.19
CA PHE A 61 -8.66 7.60 -3.42
C PHE A 61 -8.83 6.49 -4.48
N GLU A 62 -8.80 5.21 -4.06
CA GLU A 62 -9.09 4.08 -4.94
C GLU A 62 -10.53 4.14 -5.48
N ASP A 63 -11.51 4.51 -4.65
CA ASP A 63 -12.90 4.67 -5.07
C ASP A 63 -13.07 5.80 -6.08
N ILE A 64 -12.46 6.97 -5.86
CA ILE A 64 -12.47 8.09 -6.81
C ILE A 64 -11.89 7.65 -8.16
N LEU A 65 -10.81 6.89 -8.15
CA LEU A 65 -10.20 6.36 -9.36
C LEU A 65 -11.14 5.37 -10.08
N CYS A 66 -11.78 4.47 -9.35
CA CYS A 66 -12.76 3.54 -9.90
C CYS A 66 -13.97 4.27 -10.52
N ASP A 67 -14.50 5.27 -9.82
CA ASP A 67 -15.63 6.07 -10.29
C ASP A 67 -15.27 6.79 -11.59
N TRP A 68 -14.08 7.39 -11.68
CA TRP A 68 -13.61 8.05 -12.89
C TRP A 68 -13.53 7.12 -14.09
N PHE A 69 -13.01 5.89 -13.92
CA PHE A 69 -12.96 4.89 -15.00
C PHE A 69 -14.36 4.44 -15.40
N SER A 70 -15.27 4.24 -14.44
CA SER A 70 -16.67 3.89 -14.68
C SER A 70 -17.39 4.99 -15.47
N ASP A 71 -17.21 6.26 -15.08
CA ASP A 71 -17.81 7.42 -15.75
C ASP A 71 -17.31 7.60 -17.19
N ASN A 72 -16.09 7.13 -17.48
CA ASN A 72 -15.53 7.07 -18.84
C ASN A 72 -15.88 5.78 -19.59
N GLY A 73 -16.76 4.94 -19.05
CA GLY A 73 -17.30 3.76 -19.70
C GLY A 73 -16.32 2.58 -19.80
N VAL A 74 -15.25 2.58 -19.02
CA VAL A 74 -14.24 1.51 -19.00
C VAL A 74 -14.73 0.36 -18.13
N GLN A 75 -14.68 -0.86 -18.66
CA GLN A 75 -14.98 -2.07 -17.91
C GLN A 75 -13.74 -2.57 -17.16
N PHE A 76 -13.89 -2.84 -15.87
CA PHE A 76 -12.80 -3.36 -15.02
C PHE A 76 -13.36 -4.20 -13.87
N ARG A 77 -12.49 -4.97 -13.22
CA ARG A 77 -12.77 -5.64 -11.96
C ARG A 77 -12.08 -4.91 -10.83
N ARG A 78 -12.77 -4.70 -9.72
CA ARG A 78 -12.21 -4.09 -8.50
C ARG A 78 -11.38 -5.09 -7.69
N GLN A 79 -10.42 -4.59 -6.93
CA GLN A 79 -9.59 -5.38 -6.00
C GLN A 79 -10.44 -6.26 -5.09
N SER A 80 -11.52 -5.71 -4.51
CA SER A 80 -12.40 -6.41 -3.57
C SER A 80 -13.06 -7.68 -4.16
N GLU A 81 -13.39 -7.66 -5.45
CA GLU A 81 -13.94 -8.82 -6.17
C GLU A 81 -12.88 -9.91 -6.36
N MET A 82 -11.69 -9.52 -6.81
CA MET A 82 -10.57 -10.45 -6.99
C MET A 82 -10.09 -11.05 -5.67
N VAL A 83 -10.10 -10.27 -4.57
CA VAL A 83 -9.77 -10.76 -3.23
C VAL A 83 -10.75 -11.83 -2.77
N LYS A 84 -12.07 -11.62 -2.97
CA LYS A 84 -13.09 -12.61 -2.62
C LYS A 84 -12.93 -13.92 -3.41
N GLU A 85 -12.77 -13.81 -4.72
CA GLU A 85 -12.58 -14.96 -5.60
C GLU A 85 -11.32 -15.76 -5.25
N GLN A 86 -10.16 -15.11 -5.22
CA GLN A 86 -8.89 -15.77 -4.94
C GLN A 86 -8.81 -16.33 -3.52
N THR A 87 -9.48 -15.70 -2.54
CA THR A 87 -9.56 -16.24 -1.20
C THR A 87 -10.41 -17.52 -1.18
N SER A 88 -11.51 -17.56 -1.94
CA SER A 88 -12.32 -18.75 -2.08
C SER A 88 -11.57 -19.90 -2.76
N GLU A 89 -10.78 -19.63 -3.80
CA GLU A 89 -10.08 -20.64 -4.59
C GLU A 89 -8.77 -21.10 -3.95
N HIS A 90 -8.00 -20.16 -3.35
CA HIS A 90 -6.63 -20.38 -2.90
C HIS A 90 -6.42 -20.15 -1.40
N GLY A 91 -7.49 -19.83 -0.65
CA GLY A 91 -7.42 -19.52 0.77
C GLY A 91 -6.78 -18.16 1.10
N ARG A 92 -6.32 -17.39 0.09
CA ARG A 92 -5.73 -16.05 0.25
C ARG A 92 -5.69 -15.30 -1.07
N PRO A 93 -5.65 -13.96 -1.06
CA PRO A 93 -5.39 -13.17 -2.26
C PRO A 93 -3.93 -13.37 -2.73
N ILE A 94 -3.74 -13.47 -4.05
CA ILE A 94 -2.43 -13.71 -4.68
C ILE A 94 -1.99 -12.50 -5.50
N ARG A 95 -2.83 -12.06 -6.45
CA ARG A 95 -2.60 -10.93 -7.36
C ARG A 95 -3.88 -10.12 -7.49
N THR A 96 -3.92 -8.96 -6.84
CA THR A 96 -5.12 -8.11 -6.76
C THR A 96 -4.73 -6.65 -6.93
N PRO A 97 -4.52 -6.17 -8.17
CA PRO A 97 -4.41 -4.73 -8.42
C PRO A 97 -5.72 -4.02 -8.05
N ASP A 98 -5.69 -2.71 -7.88
CA ASP A 98 -6.88 -1.96 -7.48
C ASP A 98 -7.94 -1.99 -8.59
N LEU A 99 -7.52 -1.90 -9.87
CA LEU A 99 -8.37 -2.15 -11.04
C LEU A 99 -7.69 -3.16 -11.97
N LEU A 100 -8.39 -4.21 -12.38
CA LEU A 100 -8.02 -5.07 -13.50
C LEU A 100 -8.88 -4.68 -14.69
N ILE A 101 -8.27 -4.11 -15.72
CA ILE A 101 -8.94 -3.57 -16.91
C ILE A 101 -9.39 -4.72 -17.82
N LEU A 102 -10.62 -4.65 -18.30
CA LEU A 102 -11.20 -5.67 -19.19
C LEU A 102 -11.29 -5.20 -20.65
N ASP A 103 -11.17 -3.89 -20.89
CA ASP A 103 -11.20 -3.27 -22.21
C ASP A 103 -9.80 -3.01 -22.77
N ASP A 104 -9.69 -2.70 -24.08
CA ASP A 104 -8.43 -2.22 -24.68
C ASP A 104 -8.20 -0.74 -24.34
N VAL A 105 -7.67 -0.51 -23.13
CA VAL A 105 -7.33 0.84 -22.66
C VAL A 105 -5.88 1.16 -23.00
N ARG A 106 -5.65 2.38 -23.51
CA ARG A 106 -4.33 2.92 -23.78
C ARG A 106 -4.12 4.25 -23.08
N ILE A 107 -3.04 4.38 -22.35
CA ILE A 107 -2.61 5.63 -21.70
C ILE A 107 -1.26 6.01 -22.27
N ASN A 108 -1.14 7.22 -22.79
CA ASN A 108 0.09 7.69 -23.49
C ASN A 108 0.55 6.73 -24.60
N GLY A 109 -0.42 6.13 -25.31
CA GLY A 109 -0.15 5.15 -26.37
C GLY A 109 0.24 3.74 -25.93
N GLN A 110 0.39 3.53 -24.62
CA GLN A 110 0.77 2.23 -24.02
C GLN A 110 -0.50 1.44 -23.61
N PRO A 111 -0.59 0.13 -23.90
CA PRO A 111 -1.68 -0.68 -23.44
C PRO A 111 -1.62 -0.86 -21.92
N ILE A 112 -2.76 -0.76 -21.24
CA ILE A 112 -2.86 -0.85 -19.79
C ILE A 112 -3.84 -1.97 -19.40
N ALA A 113 -3.32 -3.02 -18.76
CA ALA A 113 -4.12 -4.15 -18.31
C ALA A 113 -4.55 -4.04 -16.83
N TRP A 114 -3.86 -3.25 -16.03
CA TRP A 114 -4.19 -3.07 -14.61
C TRP A 114 -3.74 -1.68 -14.13
N ILE A 115 -4.36 -1.22 -13.05
CA ILE A 115 -4.03 0.04 -12.40
C ILE A 115 -3.88 -0.20 -10.90
N ASP A 116 -2.88 0.46 -10.30
CA ASP A 116 -2.58 0.40 -8.88
C ASP A 116 -2.43 1.84 -8.33
N ALA A 117 -3.28 2.19 -7.38
CA ALA A 117 -3.34 3.51 -6.77
C ALA A 117 -2.36 3.64 -5.61
N LYS A 118 -1.70 4.78 -5.50
CA LYS A 118 -0.75 5.06 -4.42
C LYS A 118 -1.08 6.39 -3.75
N HIS A 119 -1.58 6.33 -2.53
CA HIS A 119 -1.95 7.48 -1.73
C HIS A 119 -0.73 8.19 -1.10
N PHE A 120 0.40 8.22 -1.81
CA PHE A 120 1.63 8.90 -1.39
C PHE A 120 2.40 9.43 -2.60
N TYR A 121 3.41 10.27 -2.33
CA TYR A 121 4.31 10.76 -3.38
C TYR A 121 5.28 9.65 -3.83
N GLY A 122 5.37 9.44 -5.13
CA GLY A 122 6.29 8.48 -5.75
C GLY A 122 7.74 8.98 -5.69
N ALA A 123 8.40 8.81 -4.54
CA ALA A 123 9.78 9.23 -4.36
C ALA A 123 10.77 8.23 -4.98
N ASP A 124 11.87 8.76 -5.55
CA ASP A 124 12.95 7.94 -6.07
C ASP A 124 13.88 7.44 -4.95
N VAL A 125 13.31 6.65 -4.02
CA VAL A 125 14.05 6.01 -2.94
C VAL A 125 14.03 4.50 -3.07
N SER A 126 15.16 3.85 -2.79
CA SER A 126 15.34 2.42 -3.03
C SER A 126 14.30 1.54 -2.32
N PHE A 127 13.84 1.94 -1.15
CA PHE A 127 12.79 1.25 -0.39
C PHE A 127 11.45 1.23 -1.14
N GLN A 128 10.97 2.40 -1.61
CA GLN A 128 9.70 2.48 -2.35
C GLN A 128 9.79 1.74 -3.68
N ARG A 129 10.89 1.94 -4.45
CA ARG A 129 11.10 1.22 -5.72
C ARG A 129 11.08 -0.29 -5.54
N LYS A 130 11.79 -0.82 -4.53
CA LYS A 130 11.80 -2.27 -4.25
C LYS A 130 10.44 -2.79 -3.85
N LYS A 131 9.71 -2.07 -2.99
CA LYS A 131 8.37 -2.50 -2.53
C LYS A 131 7.38 -2.50 -3.69
N THR A 132 7.26 -1.38 -4.40
CA THR A 132 6.34 -1.22 -5.52
C THR A 132 6.72 -2.14 -6.68
N GLY A 133 8.00 -2.17 -7.08
CA GLY A 133 8.48 -3.04 -8.16
C GLY A 133 8.26 -4.52 -7.89
N LYS A 134 8.41 -5.00 -6.63
CA LYS A 134 8.10 -6.39 -6.27
C LYS A 134 6.60 -6.70 -6.40
N GLN A 135 5.74 -5.75 -6.06
CA GLN A 135 4.29 -5.89 -6.20
C GLN A 135 3.90 -5.93 -7.68
N THR A 136 4.30 -4.93 -8.44
CA THR A 136 3.89 -4.74 -9.83
C THR A 136 4.52 -5.75 -10.79
N ALA A 137 5.74 -6.25 -10.52
CA ALA A 137 6.34 -7.32 -11.31
C ALA A 137 5.45 -8.56 -11.42
N ARG A 138 4.70 -8.88 -10.37
CA ARG A 138 3.74 -10.00 -10.36
C ARG A 138 2.51 -9.73 -11.22
N TYR A 139 2.10 -8.46 -11.32
CA TYR A 139 1.00 -8.06 -12.19
C TYR A 139 1.44 -8.02 -13.65
N VAL A 140 2.66 -7.51 -13.91
CA VAL A 140 3.24 -7.50 -15.25
C VAL A 140 3.44 -8.93 -15.78
N GLU A 141 3.87 -9.86 -14.94
CA GLU A 141 4.02 -11.28 -15.29
C GLU A 141 2.69 -11.91 -15.72
N GLU A 142 1.59 -11.56 -15.06
CA GLU A 142 0.27 -12.16 -15.28
C GLU A 142 -0.50 -11.50 -16.42
N TRP A 143 -0.53 -10.16 -16.46
CA TRP A 143 -1.41 -9.40 -17.35
C TRP A 143 -0.67 -8.46 -18.30
N GLY A 144 0.64 -8.35 -18.20
CA GLY A 144 1.42 -7.40 -18.99
C GLY A 144 1.47 -6.01 -18.37
N GLN A 145 1.66 -5.01 -19.21
CA GLN A 145 1.87 -3.62 -18.79
C GLN A 145 0.66 -3.03 -18.07
N GLY A 146 0.92 -2.24 -17.02
CA GLY A 146 -0.12 -1.52 -16.28
C GLY A 146 0.28 -0.09 -15.95
N ALA A 147 -0.50 0.54 -15.09
CA ALA A 147 -0.25 1.89 -14.64
C ALA A 147 -0.22 1.99 -13.10
N ILE A 148 0.56 2.92 -12.59
CA ILE A 148 0.54 3.33 -11.18
C ILE A 148 0.11 4.78 -11.13
N VAL A 149 -0.95 5.07 -10.35
CA VAL A 149 -1.47 6.44 -10.16
C VAL A 149 -1.05 6.92 -8.76
N TYR A 150 -0.17 7.91 -8.73
CA TYR A 150 0.28 8.53 -7.48
C TYR A 150 -0.57 9.76 -7.15
N ARG A 151 -1.28 9.74 -6.02
CA ARG A 151 -2.12 10.88 -5.59
C ARG A 151 -1.36 12.19 -5.51
N HIS A 152 -0.15 12.16 -5.00
CA HIS A 152 0.67 13.35 -4.77
C HIS A 152 1.75 13.58 -5.84
N GLY A 153 1.59 12.94 -7.02
CA GLY A 153 2.60 12.96 -8.07
C GLY A 153 3.82 12.08 -7.75
N PHE A 154 4.82 12.14 -8.59
CA PHE A 154 6.02 11.32 -8.48
C PHE A 154 7.27 12.06 -8.96
N CYS A 155 8.42 11.59 -8.51
CA CYS A 155 9.72 12.11 -8.97
C CYS A 155 9.98 11.69 -10.42
N GLU A 156 10.46 12.63 -11.25
CA GLU A 156 10.75 12.40 -12.67
C GLU A 156 11.67 11.20 -12.93
N ASN A 157 12.60 10.94 -12.00
CA ASN A 157 13.57 9.85 -12.13
C ASN A 157 13.04 8.48 -11.67
N VAL A 158 11.81 8.41 -11.13
CA VAL A 158 11.22 7.11 -10.74
C VAL A 158 10.91 6.29 -11.97
N HIS A 159 11.43 5.08 -11.99
CA HIS A 159 11.15 4.10 -13.02
C HIS A 159 10.77 2.77 -12.38
N ILE A 160 9.59 2.26 -12.73
CA ILE A 160 9.10 0.94 -12.34
C ILE A 160 8.87 0.13 -13.63
N PRO A 161 9.63 -0.94 -13.86
CA PRO A 161 9.54 -1.72 -15.10
C PRO A 161 8.13 -2.24 -15.38
N GLY A 162 7.69 -2.12 -16.64
CA GLY A 162 6.37 -2.59 -17.08
C GLY A 162 5.20 -1.73 -16.60
N THR A 163 5.47 -0.49 -16.17
CA THR A 163 4.40 0.42 -15.70
C THR A 163 4.49 1.79 -16.36
N VAL A 164 3.34 2.41 -16.58
CA VAL A 164 3.18 3.85 -16.84
C VAL A 164 2.93 4.54 -15.50
N LEU A 165 3.69 5.58 -15.19
CA LEU A 165 3.48 6.36 -13.97
C LEU A 165 2.61 7.56 -14.29
N LEU A 166 1.62 7.80 -13.45
CA LEU A 166 0.63 8.87 -13.59
C LEU A 166 0.49 9.62 -12.26
N ASP A 167 0.18 10.87 -12.33
CA ASP A 167 -0.34 11.62 -11.18
C ASP A 167 -1.86 11.49 -11.11
N SER A 168 -2.48 12.18 -10.16
CA SER A 168 -3.93 12.16 -9.97
C SER A 168 -4.72 13.07 -10.93
N SER A 169 -4.07 13.72 -11.88
CA SER A 169 -4.76 14.50 -12.91
C SER A 169 -5.32 13.54 -13.98
N PRO A 170 -6.58 13.66 -14.41
CA PRO A 170 -7.55 14.72 -14.16
C PRO A 170 -8.62 14.39 -13.08
N LEU A 171 -8.33 13.60 -12.07
CA LEU A 171 -9.32 13.18 -11.06
C LEU A 171 -9.83 14.37 -10.24
N ASP A 172 -11.11 14.39 -9.93
CA ASP A 172 -11.68 15.29 -8.92
C ASP A 172 -11.44 14.72 -7.52
N LEU A 173 -10.59 15.37 -6.77
CA LEU A 173 -10.18 14.96 -5.42
C LEU A 173 -10.96 15.67 -4.30
N SER A 174 -12.03 16.43 -4.61
CA SER A 174 -12.80 17.20 -3.62
C SER A 174 -13.27 16.33 -2.45
N ARG A 175 -13.75 15.12 -2.72
CA ARG A 175 -14.20 14.14 -1.71
C ARG A 175 -13.14 13.77 -0.67
N LEU A 176 -11.85 13.95 -0.95
CA LEU A 176 -10.77 13.69 0.01
C LEU A 176 -10.57 14.80 1.04
N PHE A 177 -11.27 15.93 0.88
CA PHE A 177 -11.18 17.12 1.73
C PHE A 177 -12.51 17.43 2.42
N GLU A 178 -13.53 16.61 2.20
CA GLU A 178 -14.82 16.68 2.92
C GLU A 178 -14.63 16.01 4.28
N ASP A 179 -14.85 16.77 5.38
CA ASP A 179 -14.78 16.30 6.78
C ASP A 179 -16.07 15.57 7.19
#